data_be6d0dd2f7512229fb1a34665cdf9adf
#
_entry.id   be6d0dd2f7512229fb1a34665cdf9adf
#
_cell.length_a   1.000
_cell.length_b   1.000
_cell.length_c   1.000
_cell.angle_alpha   90.00
_cell.angle_beta   90.00
_cell.angle_gamma   90.00
#
_symmetry.space_group_name_H-M   'P 1'
#
loop_
_entity.id
_entity.type
_entity.pdbx_description
1 polymer ?
#
loop_
_entity_poly.entity_id
_entity_poly.type
_entity_poly.pdbx_seq_one_letter_code
_entity_poly.pdbx_strand_id
1 'polypeptide(L)'
;MDQGNQPAPQPQYNGMPMQPKKKKTGLIIGIVLGVIALIAIISAVLAYFLWWQNPEKMVTDAVSNAIMAKKMTADGKVVIDMRDQGKIELNVKTATESGKSKANIDAKLNVKGVEKNIPLKGDVVLDSDGTIYVKINNFKDLYGTLLEIVMESSSGGNLSRSQIETYRDQTLEKMGSEIDKMSDTWMKISPDEIGSEYKCGINALKKIQSDESVRKELAQIYQKNSFFTIKDSKISDRNGGRGFELQGNNKSNSSKFEEEFKNSSVGKALSKCGKSNSYKSSESSSIDESSLKVWVDRSSHELKAVELKGNDKKASVEISFDINVNKSEEIKVPSSAESLKEFIEGFMEGYSSGLSSTSTR
;
A
#
# COMPACT_ATOMS: atom_id res chain seq x y z
N MET A 1 -44.54 57.30 106.37
CA MET A 1 -44.62 57.94 105.03
C MET A 1 -43.45 57.48 104.23
N ASP A 2 -43.71 56.45 103.50
CA ASP A 2 -42.64 55.84 102.71
C ASP A 2 -42.97 56.10 101.25
N GLN A 3 -42.09 56.82 100.58
CA GLN A 3 -42.16 57.08 99.16
C GLN A 3 -41.41 56.00 98.48
N GLY A 4 -42.17 55.14 97.73
CA GLY A 4 -41.55 54.06 96.89
C GLY A 4 -40.80 54.62 95.72
N ASN A 5 -39.56 54.16 95.60
CA ASN A 5 -38.70 54.37 94.42
C ASN A 5 -39.17 53.48 93.27
N GLN A 6 -39.64 54.10 92.18
CA GLN A 6 -39.88 53.41 90.90
C GLN A 6 -38.56 53.25 90.19
N PRO A 7 -38.26 52.05 89.65
CA PRO A 7 -37.08 51.86 88.82
C PRO A 7 -37.32 52.48 87.45
N ALA A 8 -36.26 53.09 86.85
CA ALA A 8 -36.25 53.68 85.54
C ALA A 8 -36.33 52.60 84.43
N PRO A 9 -37.03 52.87 83.31
CA PRO A 9 -37.15 51.95 82.22
C PRO A 9 -35.78 51.70 81.53
N GLN A 10 -35.42 50.42 81.34
CA GLN A 10 -34.22 50.00 80.61
C GLN A 10 -34.41 50.33 79.13
N PRO A 11 -33.34 50.81 78.43
CA PRO A 11 -33.36 51.04 76.99
C PRO A 11 -33.45 49.71 76.28
N GLN A 12 -34.47 49.54 75.42
CA GLN A 12 -34.59 48.44 74.50
C GLN A 12 -33.42 48.52 73.44
N TYR A 13 -32.51 47.59 73.48
CA TYR A 13 -31.54 47.39 72.44
C TYR A 13 -32.26 46.80 71.22
N ASN A 14 -32.49 47.62 70.20
CA ASN A 14 -32.93 47.18 68.91
C ASN A 14 -31.74 46.39 68.29
N GLY A 15 -31.85 45.06 68.28
CA GLY A 15 -30.91 44.17 67.60
C GLY A 15 -30.77 44.52 66.11
N MET A 16 -29.60 45.02 65.71
CA MET A 16 -29.28 45.16 64.27
C MET A 16 -29.51 43.81 63.55
N PRO A 17 -30.18 43.80 62.38
CA PRO A 17 -30.33 42.59 61.62
C PRO A 17 -28.95 42.09 61.25
N MET A 18 -28.56 40.90 61.73
CA MET A 18 -27.35 40.18 61.27
C MET A 18 -27.47 39.99 59.77
N GLN A 19 -26.64 40.69 58.99
CA GLN A 19 -26.42 40.36 57.53
C GLN A 19 -26.05 38.89 57.39
N PRO A 20 -26.75 38.12 56.54
CA PRO A 20 -26.44 36.75 56.37
C PRO A 20 -25.01 36.67 55.79
N LYS A 21 -24.07 36.06 56.52
CA LYS A 21 -22.73 35.77 56.02
C LYS A 21 -22.87 34.99 54.72
N LYS A 22 -22.57 35.62 53.55
CA LYS A 22 -22.49 34.96 52.25
C LYS A 22 -21.62 33.74 52.39
N LYS A 23 -22.22 32.55 52.29
CA LYS A 23 -21.51 31.27 52.35
C LYS A 23 -20.56 31.22 51.17
N LYS A 24 -19.25 31.30 51.40
CA LYS A 24 -18.18 31.15 50.39
C LYS A 24 -18.07 29.72 49.81
N THR A 25 -19.00 28.84 50.16
CA THR A 25 -19.06 27.43 49.76
C THR A 25 -19.15 27.25 48.24
N GLY A 26 -19.88 28.10 47.52
CA GLY A 26 -19.97 28.04 46.04
C GLY A 26 -18.64 28.36 45.33
N LEU A 27 -17.85 29.30 45.88
CA LEU A 27 -16.55 29.64 45.34
C LEU A 27 -15.55 28.47 45.52
N ILE A 28 -15.59 27.82 46.70
CA ILE A 28 -14.69 26.66 46.98
C ILE A 28 -15.06 25.48 46.08
N ILE A 29 -16.33 25.18 45.90
CA ILE A 29 -16.84 24.13 45.01
C ILE A 29 -16.42 24.45 43.56
N GLY A 30 -16.56 25.69 43.10
CA GLY A 30 -16.13 26.12 41.77
C GLY A 30 -14.61 25.93 41.53
N ILE A 31 -13.78 26.28 42.51
CA ILE A 31 -12.32 26.08 42.43
C ILE A 31 -11.97 24.59 42.39
N VAL A 32 -12.60 23.76 43.25
CA VAL A 32 -12.33 22.30 43.26
C VAL A 32 -12.73 21.65 41.94
N LEU A 33 -13.90 21.97 41.38
CA LEU A 33 -14.33 21.49 40.09
C LEU A 33 -13.41 21.97 38.96
N GLY A 34 -12.95 23.22 39.00
CA GLY A 34 -11.96 23.76 38.04
C GLY A 34 -10.61 23.03 38.09
N VAL A 35 -10.12 22.71 39.30
CA VAL A 35 -8.89 21.94 39.48
C VAL A 35 -9.04 20.49 38.97
N ILE A 36 -10.18 19.84 39.26
CA ILE A 36 -10.45 18.49 38.76
C ILE A 36 -10.52 18.49 37.21
N ALA A 37 -11.20 19.48 36.62
CA ALA A 37 -11.26 19.62 35.15
C ALA A 37 -9.87 19.85 34.55
N LEU A 38 -9.03 20.69 35.17
CA LEU A 38 -7.67 20.95 34.75
C LEU A 38 -6.80 19.66 34.81
N ILE A 39 -6.90 18.90 35.91
CA ILE A 39 -6.19 17.62 36.05
C ILE A 39 -6.67 16.62 35.01
N ALA A 40 -7.97 16.57 34.74
CA ALA A 40 -8.51 15.69 33.68
C ALA A 40 -7.98 16.06 32.29
N ILE A 41 -7.93 17.36 31.96
CA ILE A 41 -7.36 17.86 30.71
C ILE A 41 -5.85 17.51 30.60
N ILE A 42 -5.09 17.79 31.66
CA ILE A 42 -3.65 17.48 31.69
C ILE A 42 -3.44 15.97 31.54
N SER A 43 -4.23 15.15 32.23
CA SER A 43 -4.14 13.68 32.12
C SER A 43 -4.49 13.19 30.73
N ALA A 44 -5.52 13.75 30.07
CA ALA A 44 -5.88 13.44 28.70
C ALA A 44 -4.77 13.85 27.70
N VAL A 45 -4.16 15.03 27.89
CA VAL A 45 -3.02 15.50 27.09
C VAL A 45 -1.81 14.60 27.28
N LEU A 46 -1.47 14.23 28.51
CA LEU A 46 -0.39 13.31 28.80
C LEU A 46 -0.64 11.92 28.22
N ALA A 47 -1.85 11.38 28.36
CA ALA A 47 -2.23 10.10 27.75
C ALA A 47 -2.11 10.16 26.22
N TYR A 48 -2.52 11.27 25.59
CA TYR A 48 -2.37 11.48 24.15
C TYR A 48 -0.89 11.48 23.74
N PHE A 49 -0.03 12.25 24.41
CA PHE A 49 1.38 12.35 24.03
C PHE A 49 2.20 11.14 24.43
N LEU A 50 1.97 10.53 25.59
CA LEU A 50 2.79 9.43 26.10
C LEU A 50 2.34 8.06 25.59
N TRP A 51 1.05 7.90 25.31
CA TRP A 51 0.51 6.61 24.88
C TRP A 51 0.04 6.60 23.43
N TRP A 52 -0.80 7.58 23.01
CA TRP A 52 -1.35 7.60 21.66
C TRP A 52 -0.29 7.95 20.61
N GLN A 53 0.58 8.93 20.89
CA GLN A 53 1.66 9.34 20.00
C GLN A 53 2.95 8.54 20.16
N ASN A 54 2.91 7.42 20.89
CA ASN A 54 4.04 6.51 20.99
C ASN A 54 4.40 5.95 19.60
N PRO A 55 5.64 6.09 19.13
CA PRO A 55 6.05 5.68 17.79
C PRO A 55 5.77 4.19 17.49
N GLU A 56 6.07 3.30 18.42
CA GLU A 56 5.85 1.85 18.24
C GLU A 56 4.36 1.53 18.14
N LYS A 57 3.53 2.18 18.98
CA LYS A 57 2.09 2.05 18.90
C LYS A 57 1.55 2.56 17.57
N MET A 58 1.99 3.75 17.14
CA MET A 58 1.54 4.34 15.86
C MET A 58 1.84 3.41 14.69
N VAL A 59 3.04 2.86 14.61
CA VAL A 59 3.43 1.93 13.53
C VAL A 59 2.65 0.61 13.62
N THR A 60 2.51 0.05 14.81
CA THR A 60 1.77 -1.21 15.02
C THR A 60 0.30 -1.04 14.65
N ASP A 61 -0.33 0.07 15.07
CA ASP A 61 -1.70 0.40 14.71
C ASP A 61 -1.84 0.63 13.19
N ALA A 62 -0.87 1.30 12.55
CA ALA A 62 -0.91 1.57 11.11
C ALA A 62 -0.91 0.29 10.28
N VAL A 63 -0.07 -0.68 10.63
CA VAL A 63 -0.05 -1.99 9.96
C VAL A 63 -1.38 -2.75 10.21
N SER A 64 -1.87 -2.72 11.46
CA SER A 64 -3.14 -3.36 11.81
C SER A 64 -4.32 -2.73 11.08
N ASN A 65 -4.36 -1.39 10.97
CA ASN A 65 -5.38 -0.65 10.23
C ASN A 65 -5.33 -0.97 8.73
N ALA A 66 -4.12 -1.11 8.15
CA ALA A 66 -3.96 -1.52 6.76
C ALA A 66 -4.47 -2.96 6.53
N ILE A 67 -4.21 -3.90 7.45
CA ILE A 67 -4.76 -5.27 7.40
C ILE A 67 -6.29 -5.26 7.49
N MET A 68 -6.86 -4.37 8.30
CA MET A 68 -8.31 -4.24 8.49
C MET A 68 -9.02 -3.52 7.34
N ALA A 69 -8.29 -2.79 6.50
CA ALA A 69 -8.85 -1.98 5.43
C ALA A 69 -9.62 -2.82 4.42
N LYS A 70 -10.86 -2.40 4.10
CA LYS A 70 -11.69 -3.00 3.04
C LYS A 70 -11.41 -2.39 1.67
N LYS A 71 -10.84 -1.21 1.65
CA LYS A 71 -10.52 -0.44 0.45
C LYS A 71 -9.28 0.41 0.68
N MET A 72 -8.49 0.56 -0.36
CA MET A 72 -7.24 1.30 -0.31
C MET A 72 -6.86 1.77 -1.71
N THR A 73 -6.27 2.95 -1.81
CA THR A 73 -5.59 3.40 -3.02
C THR A 73 -4.12 3.66 -2.72
N ALA A 74 -3.25 3.39 -3.69
CA ALA A 74 -1.85 3.76 -3.59
C ALA A 74 -1.34 4.30 -4.93
N ASP A 75 -0.46 5.29 -4.86
CA ASP A 75 0.25 5.89 -6.00
C ASP A 75 1.74 5.83 -5.68
N GLY A 76 2.53 5.24 -6.56
CA GLY A 76 3.92 5.03 -6.23
C GLY A 76 4.83 4.74 -7.40
N LYS A 77 6.10 4.65 -7.04
CA LYS A 77 7.19 4.38 -7.95
C LYS A 77 8.02 3.21 -7.45
N VAL A 78 8.40 2.34 -8.38
CA VAL A 78 9.38 1.27 -8.17
C VAL A 78 10.53 1.49 -9.12
N VAL A 79 11.74 1.48 -8.60
CA VAL A 79 12.97 1.55 -9.38
C VAL A 79 13.82 0.34 -9.05
N ILE A 80 14.20 -0.41 -10.06
CA ILE A 80 15.12 -1.54 -9.95
C ILE A 80 16.30 -1.23 -10.86
N ASP A 81 17.48 -1.07 -10.29
CA ASP A 81 18.73 -0.87 -11.04
C ASP A 81 19.60 -2.12 -10.91
N MET A 82 19.72 -2.84 -11.99
CA MET A 82 20.54 -4.04 -12.12
C MET A 82 21.89 -3.70 -12.73
N ARG A 83 22.54 -2.68 -12.26
CA ARG A 83 23.86 -2.11 -12.63
C ARG A 83 24.47 -2.59 -13.95
N ASP A 84 24.59 -3.92 -14.15
CA ASP A 84 25.19 -4.54 -15.31
C ASP A 84 24.21 -4.94 -16.41
N GLN A 85 22.91 -4.99 -16.13
CA GLN A 85 21.87 -5.44 -17.05
C GLN A 85 20.91 -4.33 -17.49
N GLY A 86 20.73 -3.30 -16.66
CA GLY A 86 19.85 -2.18 -16.97
C GLY A 86 18.99 -1.72 -15.80
N LYS A 87 18.02 -0.88 -16.09
CA LYS A 87 17.16 -0.23 -15.12
C LYS A 87 15.69 -0.35 -15.48
N ILE A 88 14.87 -0.64 -14.50
CA ILE A 88 13.41 -0.67 -14.62
C ILE A 88 12.84 0.45 -13.76
N GLU A 89 12.04 1.32 -14.33
CA GLU A 89 11.27 2.33 -13.62
C GLU A 89 9.78 2.07 -13.86
N LEU A 90 9.03 1.94 -12.78
CA LEU A 90 7.59 1.68 -12.78
C LEU A 90 6.90 2.80 -12.00
N ASN A 91 5.94 3.49 -12.62
CA ASN A 91 4.95 4.27 -11.90
C ASN A 91 3.66 3.45 -11.85
N VAL A 92 3.10 3.28 -10.68
CA VAL A 92 1.96 2.39 -10.46
C VAL A 92 0.91 3.10 -9.61
N LYS A 93 -0.32 3.15 -10.12
CA LYS A 93 -1.49 3.58 -9.36
C LYS A 93 -2.38 2.38 -9.12
N THR A 94 -2.69 2.13 -7.87
CA THR A 94 -3.51 0.97 -7.49
C THR A 94 -4.75 1.37 -6.71
N ALA A 95 -5.81 0.59 -6.86
CA ALA A 95 -6.96 0.63 -5.99
C ALA A 95 -7.42 -0.79 -5.67
N THR A 96 -7.86 -0.99 -4.44
CA THR A 96 -8.42 -2.26 -3.97
C THR A 96 -9.72 -1.97 -3.25
N GLU A 97 -10.78 -2.69 -3.59
CA GLU A 97 -12.08 -2.61 -2.94
C GLU A 97 -12.88 -3.89 -3.14
N SER A 98 -13.48 -4.41 -2.06
CA SER A 98 -14.43 -5.53 -2.10
C SER A 98 -13.92 -6.76 -2.85
N GLY A 99 -12.65 -7.11 -2.67
CA GLY A 99 -12.05 -8.28 -3.31
C GLY A 99 -11.58 -8.07 -4.75
N LYS A 100 -11.76 -6.86 -5.28
CA LYS A 100 -11.23 -6.45 -6.59
C LYS A 100 -10.03 -5.56 -6.42
N SER A 101 -9.14 -5.59 -7.39
CA SER A 101 -8.00 -4.67 -7.44
C SER A 101 -7.80 -4.17 -8.86
N LYS A 102 -7.33 -2.93 -9.02
CA LYS A 102 -6.85 -2.42 -10.29
C LYS A 102 -5.48 -1.80 -10.15
N ALA A 103 -4.70 -1.85 -11.20
CA ALA A 103 -3.43 -1.15 -11.31
C ALA A 103 -3.30 -0.50 -12.69
N ASN A 104 -2.88 0.77 -12.71
CA ASN A 104 -2.41 1.44 -13.91
C ASN A 104 -0.88 1.47 -13.83
N ILE A 105 -0.22 1.02 -14.86
CA ILE A 105 1.23 0.84 -14.91
C ILE A 105 1.80 1.69 -16.04
N ASP A 106 2.81 2.49 -15.73
CA ASP A 106 3.67 3.18 -16.71
C ASP A 106 5.11 2.78 -16.39
N ALA A 107 5.67 1.92 -17.23
CA ALA A 107 6.99 1.37 -17.07
C ALA A 107 7.95 1.83 -18.16
N LYS A 108 9.22 2.02 -17.77
CA LYS A 108 10.34 2.24 -18.67
C LYS A 108 11.44 1.24 -18.35
N LEU A 109 11.77 0.41 -19.34
CA LEU A 109 12.84 -0.54 -19.22
C LEU A 109 14.04 -0.02 -20.03
N ASN A 110 15.13 0.22 -19.33
CA ASN A 110 16.43 0.55 -19.96
C ASN A 110 17.30 -0.70 -19.88
N VAL A 111 17.63 -1.27 -21.02
CA VAL A 111 18.48 -2.48 -21.11
C VAL A 111 19.88 -2.05 -21.52
N LYS A 112 20.90 -2.53 -20.80
CA LYS A 112 22.30 -2.19 -21.12
C LYS A 112 22.66 -2.64 -22.53
N GLY A 113 23.26 -1.76 -23.31
CA GLY A 113 23.60 -2.01 -24.71
C GLY A 113 22.45 -1.72 -25.69
N VAL A 114 21.29 -1.30 -25.20
CA VAL A 114 20.17 -0.82 -26.01
C VAL A 114 20.03 0.69 -25.79
N GLU A 115 20.14 1.49 -26.85
CA GLU A 115 20.09 2.95 -26.72
C GLU A 115 18.70 3.48 -26.37
N LYS A 116 17.65 2.70 -26.69
CA LYS A 116 16.25 3.10 -26.48
C LYS A 116 15.64 2.47 -25.24
N ASN A 117 14.88 3.26 -24.52
CA ASN A 117 14.01 2.75 -23.48
C ASN A 117 12.82 2.01 -24.08
N ILE A 118 12.46 0.86 -23.54
CA ILE A 118 11.25 0.13 -23.88
C ILE A 118 10.09 0.67 -23.03
N PRO A 119 9.12 1.39 -23.62
CA PRO A 119 7.97 1.90 -22.88
C PRO A 119 6.91 0.80 -22.76
N LEU A 120 6.33 0.65 -21.57
CA LEU A 120 5.18 -0.23 -21.34
C LEU A 120 4.13 0.52 -20.53
N LYS A 121 2.96 0.74 -21.12
CA LYS A 121 1.79 1.29 -20.42
C LYS A 121 0.66 0.28 -20.46
N GLY A 122 0.03 0.06 -19.32
CA GLY A 122 -1.05 -0.91 -19.25
C GLY A 122 -1.92 -0.78 -18.03
N ASP A 123 -3.05 -1.44 -18.12
CA ASP A 123 -4.03 -1.55 -17.05
C ASP A 123 -4.17 -3.02 -16.65
N VAL A 124 -4.25 -3.28 -15.37
CA VAL A 124 -4.50 -4.60 -14.81
C VAL A 124 -5.71 -4.53 -13.90
N VAL A 125 -6.65 -5.45 -14.05
CA VAL A 125 -7.78 -5.61 -13.12
C VAL A 125 -7.79 -7.05 -12.64
N LEU A 126 -7.82 -7.22 -11.33
CA LEU A 126 -8.08 -8.49 -10.67
C LEU A 126 -9.52 -8.48 -10.18
N ASP A 127 -10.34 -9.38 -10.70
CA ASP A 127 -11.73 -9.52 -10.23
C ASP A 127 -11.80 -10.36 -8.95
N SER A 128 -12.93 -10.26 -8.30
CA SER A 128 -13.23 -10.99 -7.07
C SER A 128 -13.22 -12.51 -7.22
N ASP A 129 -13.39 -13.06 -8.43
CA ASP A 129 -13.25 -14.49 -8.70
C ASP A 129 -11.79 -14.95 -8.91
N GLY A 130 -10.84 -14.00 -9.01
CA GLY A 130 -9.43 -14.23 -9.26
C GLY A 130 -9.06 -14.17 -10.75
N THR A 131 -9.98 -13.84 -11.64
CA THR A 131 -9.67 -13.58 -13.05
C THR A 131 -8.83 -12.30 -13.16
N ILE A 132 -7.73 -12.39 -13.87
CA ILE A 132 -6.86 -11.26 -14.20
C ILE A 132 -7.22 -10.73 -15.57
N TYR A 133 -7.43 -9.44 -15.68
CA TYR A 133 -7.61 -8.73 -16.94
C TYR A 133 -6.39 -7.82 -17.14
N VAL A 134 -5.83 -7.84 -18.35
CA VAL A 134 -4.67 -7.03 -18.73
C VAL A 134 -4.97 -6.31 -20.04
N LYS A 135 -4.61 -5.04 -20.12
CA LYS A 135 -4.63 -4.25 -21.35
C LYS A 135 -3.30 -3.52 -21.51
N ILE A 136 -2.70 -3.58 -22.69
CA ILE A 136 -1.48 -2.83 -23.04
C ILE A 136 -1.89 -1.62 -23.87
N ASN A 137 -1.85 -0.43 -23.25
CA ASN A 137 -2.38 0.79 -23.85
C ASN A 137 -1.49 1.40 -24.95
N ASN A 138 -0.21 1.00 -25.00
CA ASN A 138 0.76 1.51 -26.00
C ASN A 138 1.42 0.37 -26.78
N PHE A 139 0.63 -0.64 -27.17
CA PHE A 139 1.17 -1.83 -27.82
C PHE A 139 1.95 -1.51 -29.10
N LYS A 140 1.49 -0.54 -29.88
CA LYS A 140 2.17 -0.09 -31.10
C LYS A 140 3.58 0.45 -30.84
N ASP A 141 3.73 1.30 -29.82
CA ASP A 141 5.02 1.87 -29.45
C ASP A 141 5.96 0.79 -28.88
N LEU A 142 5.41 -0.08 -28.03
CA LEU A 142 6.13 -1.21 -27.47
C LEU A 142 6.66 -2.14 -28.57
N TYR A 143 5.76 -2.56 -29.48
CA TYR A 143 6.10 -3.46 -30.56
C TYR A 143 7.11 -2.83 -31.52
N GLY A 144 6.92 -1.56 -31.91
CA GLY A 144 7.86 -0.82 -32.75
C GLY A 144 9.25 -0.71 -32.12
N THR A 145 9.32 -0.44 -30.82
CA THR A 145 10.60 -0.39 -30.10
C THR A 145 11.28 -1.75 -30.05
N LEU A 146 10.53 -2.82 -29.81
CA LEU A 146 11.07 -4.18 -29.80
C LEU A 146 11.59 -4.59 -31.19
N LEU A 147 10.87 -4.26 -32.28
CA LEU A 147 11.33 -4.49 -33.64
C LEU A 147 12.67 -3.80 -33.92
N GLU A 148 12.81 -2.52 -33.55
CA GLU A 148 14.07 -1.81 -33.72
C GLU A 148 15.22 -2.48 -32.97
N ILE A 149 15.02 -2.86 -31.71
CA ILE A 149 16.03 -3.56 -30.90
C ILE A 149 16.45 -4.88 -31.54
N VAL A 150 15.49 -5.68 -32.01
CA VAL A 150 15.76 -6.95 -32.67
C VAL A 150 16.56 -6.73 -33.96
N MET A 151 16.22 -5.72 -34.74
CA MET A 151 16.92 -5.40 -35.97
C MET A 151 18.35 -4.89 -35.77
N GLU A 152 18.52 -3.96 -34.79
CA GLU A 152 19.82 -3.45 -34.40
C GLU A 152 20.73 -4.61 -33.96
N SER A 153 20.23 -5.52 -33.12
CA SER A 153 21.01 -6.65 -32.62
C SER A 153 21.31 -7.70 -33.68
N SER A 154 20.34 -7.97 -34.57
CA SER A 154 20.51 -9.01 -35.62
C SER A 154 21.35 -8.54 -36.78
N SER A 155 21.37 -7.23 -37.10
CA SER A 155 22.14 -6.68 -38.19
C SER A 155 23.64 -6.55 -37.90
N GLY A 156 24.04 -6.67 -36.63
CA GLY A 156 25.43 -6.46 -36.21
C GLY A 156 25.99 -5.10 -36.60
N GLY A 157 25.11 -4.08 -36.74
CA GLY A 157 25.47 -2.71 -37.15
C GLY A 157 25.53 -2.49 -38.66
N ASN A 158 25.16 -3.51 -39.49
CA ASN A 158 25.18 -3.39 -40.96
C ASN A 158 24.00 -2.57 -41.52
N LEU A 159 22.93 -2.36 -40.77
CA LEU A 159 21.79 -1.52 -41.16
C LEU A 159 21.96 -0.11 -40.60
N SER A 160 21.72 0.90 -41.45
CA SER A 160 21.62 2.28 -40.97
C SER A 160 20.36 2.48 -40.17
N ARG A 161 20.37 3.45 -39.30
CA ARG A 161 19.19 3.83 -38.48
C ARG A 161 17.94 4.12 -39.34
N SER A 162 18.12 4.83 -40.47
CA SER A 162 17.02 5.12 -41.39
C SER A 162 16.43 3.87 -42.05
N GLN A 163 17.26 2.86 -42.32
CA GLN A 163 16.78 1.57 -42.83
C GLN A 163 15.95 0.82 -41.78
N ILE A 164 16.42 0.81 -40.54
CA ILE A 164 15.72 0.19 -39.43
C ILE A 164 14.35 0.89 -39.20
N GLU A 165 14.34 2.24 -39.16
CA GLU A 165 13.10 3.02 -39.01
C GLU A 165 12.13 2.78 -40.19
N THR A 166 12.60 2.74 -41.43
CA THR A 166 11.78 2.45 -42.60
C THR A 166 11.16 1.07 -42.53
N TYR A 167 11.93 0.08 -42.13
CA TYR A 167 11.43 -1.31 -42.01
C TYR A 167 10.40 -1.42 -40.89
N ARG A 168 10.69 -0.80 -39.73
CA ARG A 168 9.75 -0.73 -38.61
C ARG A 168 8.40 -0.13 -39.07
N ASP A 169 8.44 1.03 -39.75
CA ASP A 169 7.23 1.73 -40.17
C ASP A 169 6.43 0.93 -41.19
N GLN A 170 7.09 0.29 -42.15
CA GLN A 170 6.46 -0.61 -43.10
C GLN A 170 5.82 -1.83 -42.41
N THR A 171 6.47 -2.38 -41.38
CA THR A 171 5.96 -3.51 -40.62
C THR A 171 4.74 -3.07 -39.79
N LEU A 172 4.84 -1.92 -39.12
CA LEU A 172 3.71 -1.35 -38.35
C LEU A 172 2.52 -0.98 -39.23
N GLU A 173 2.76 -0.51 -40.46
CA GLU A 173 1.69 -0.22 -41.43
C GLU A 173 1.00 -1.53 -41.90
N LYS A 174 1.76 -2.55 -42.23
CA LYS A 174 1.21 -3.86 -42.67
C LYS A 174 0.39 -4.55 -41.60
N MET A 175 0.80 -4.41 -40.33
CA MET A 175 0.13 -5.01 -39.17
C MET A 175 -0.81 -4.04 -38.43
N GLY A 176 -1.11 -2.88 -39.01
CA GLY A 176 -1.76 -1.78 -38.31
C GLY A 176 -3.08 -2.17 -37.67
N SER A 177 -3.96 -2.90 -38.39
CA SER A 177 -5.27 -3.30 -37.86
C SER A 177 -5.16 -4.26 -36.68
N GLU A 178 -4.24 -5.20 -36.71
CA GLU A 178 -3.98 -6.17 -35.63
C GLU A 178 -3.36 -5.46 -34.40
N ILE A 179 -2.41 -4.58 -34.65
CA ILE A 179 -1.74 -3.80 -33.58
C ILE A 179 -2.73 -2.85 -32.90
N ASP A 180 -3.57 -2.16 -33.67
CA ASP A 180 -4.59 -1.26 -33.12
C ASP A 180 -5.64 -2.06 -32.33
N LYS A 181 -6.07 -3.21 -32.83
CA LYS A 181 -6.95 -4.14 -32.09
C LYS A 181 -6.31 -4.59 -30.78
N MET A 182 -5.03 -4.92 -30.76
CA MET A 182 -4.29 -5.31 -29.56
C MET A 182 -4.18 -4.21 -28.52
N SER A 183 -4.00 -2.95 -28.94
CA SER A 183 -3.92 -1.81 -28.03
C SER A 183 -5.25 -1.54 -27.30
N ASP A 184 -6.38 -1.93 -27.89
CA ASP A 184 -7.71 -1.67 -27.34
C ASP A 184 -8.37 -2.87 -26.66
N THR A 185 -7.77 -4.06 -26.80
CA THR A 185 -8.36 -5.30 -26.31
C THR A 185 -7.93 -5.59 -24.87
N TRP A 186 -8.90 -5.90 -24.03
CA TRP A 186 -8.65 -6.54 -22.75
C TRP A 186 -8.42 -8.04 -22.95
N MET A 187 -7.33 -8.53 -22.38
CA MET A 187 -7.01 -9.95 -22.29
C MET A 187 -7.39 -10.45 -20.90
N LYS A 188 -7.95 -11.63 -20.80
CA LYS A 188 -8.27 -12.29 -19.53
C LYS A 188 -7.45 -13.56 -19.35
N ILE A 189 -7.08 -13.81 -18.12
CA ILE A 189 -6.42 -15.04 -17.67
C ILE A 189 -7.25 -15.57 -16.52
N SER A 190 -7.88 -16.72 -16.70
CA SER A 190 -8.70 -17.34 -15.65
C SER A 190 -7.81 -18.04 -14.61
N PRO A 191 -8.29 -18.22 -13.38
CA PRO A 191 -7.57 -19.00 -12.38
C PRO A 191 -7.26 -20.44 -12.81
N ASP A 192 -8.10 -21.03 -13.66
CA ASP A 192 -7.90 -22.39 -14.17
C ASP A 192 -6.75 -22.47 -15.18
N GLU A 193 -6.50 -21.41 -15.95
CA GLU A 193 -5.37 -21.32 -16.88
C GLU A 193 -4.03 -21.17 -16.17
N ILE A 194 -4.00 -20.49 -15.00
CA ILE A 194 -2.77 -20.31 -14.21
C ILE A 194 -2.44 -21.59 -13.43
N GLY A 195 -3.45 -22.28 -12.91
CA GLY A 195 -3.27 -23.54 -12.21
C GLY A 195 -3.85 -23.59 -10.80
N SER A 196 -3.85 -24.81 -10.25
CA SER A 196 -4.50 -25.12 -8.97
C SER A 196 -3.91 -24.37 -7.77
N GLU A 197 -2.60 -24.12 -7.76
CA GLU A 197 -1.92 -23.39 -6.68
C GLU A 197 -2.37 -21.94 -6.63
N TYR A 198 -2.45 -21.28 -7.78
CA TYR A 198 -2.98 -19.92 -7.89
C TYR A 198 -4.43 -19.84 -7.44
N LYS A 199 -5.28 -20.75 -7.93
CA LYS A 199 -6.70 -20.82 -7.56
C LYS A 199 -6.89 -20.99 -6.05
N CYS A 200 -6.07 -21.84 -5.44
CA CYS A 200 -6.07 -22.02 -3.99
C CYS A 200 -5.66 -20.73 -3.26
N GLY A 201 -4.56 -20.09 -3.69
CA GLY A 201 -4.07 -18.83 -3.10
C GLY A 201 -5.12 -17.70 -3.20
N ILE A 202 -5.76 -17.55 -4.36
CA ILE A 202 -6.84 -16.59 -4.55
C ILE A 202 -8.01 -16.85 -3.59
N ASN A 203 -8.39 -18.11 -3.37
CA ASN A 203 -9.44 -18.44 -2.41
C ASN A 203 -9.08 -18.06 -0.96
N ALA A 204 -7.81 -18.19 -0.59
CA ALA A 204 -7.32 -17.72 0.72
C ALA A 204 -7.35 -16.17 0.81
N LEU A 205 -6.94 -15.46 -0.24
CA LEU A 205 -7.02 -13.99 -0.30
C LEU A 205 -8.46 -13.49 -0.24
N LYS A 206 -9.39 -14.11 -0.97
CA LYS A 206 -10.83 -13.81 -0.89
C LYS A 206 -11.33 -13.91 0.55
N LYS A 207 -10.92 -14.94 1.26
CA LYS A 207 -11.29 -15.11 2.67
C LYS A 207 -10.79 -13.96 3.54
N ILE A 208 -9.57 -13.47 3.32
CA ILE A 208 -9.05 -12.29 4.02
C ILE A 208 -9.90 -11.05 3.70
N GLN A 209 -10.23 -10.85 2.43
CA GLN A 209 -10.93 -9.65 1.98
C GLN A 209 -12.41 -9.62 2.41
N SER A 210 -13.10 -10.78 2.36
CA SER A 210 -14.53 -10.87 2.66
C SER A 210 -14.84 -11.03 4.14
N ASP A 211 -13.97 -11.67 4.92
CA ASP A 211 -14.22 -12.04 6.31
C ASP A 211 -13.48 -11.10 7.29
N GLU A 212 -14.24 -10.27 7.99
CA GLU A 212 -13.70 -9.35 8.99
C GLU A 212 -13.05 -10.08 10.18
N SER A 213 -13.57 -11.26 10.54
CA SER A 213 -12.99 -12.04 11.63
C SER A 213 -11.58 -12.52 11.31
N VAL A 214 -11.35 -12.87 10.05
CA VAL A 214 -10.03 -13.25 9.53
C VAL A 214 -9.06 -12.09 9.55
N ARG A 215 -9.50 -10.90 9.12
CA ARG A 215 -8.67 -9.69 9.21
C ARG A 215 -8.33 -9.33 10.64
N LYS A 216 -9.32 -9.43 11.57
CA LYS A 216 -9.09 -9.23 13.00
C LYS A 216 -8.08 -10.22 13.56
N GLU A 217 -8.19 -11.50 13.22
CA GLU A 217 -7.22 -12.55 13.61
C GLU A 217 -5.81 -12.15 13.18
N LEU A 218 -5.61 -11.77 11.91
CA LEU A 218 -4.30 -11.36 11.38
C LEU A 218 -3.76 -10.10 12.06
N ALA A 219 -4.61 -9.10 12.26
CA ALA A 219 -4.23 -7.86 12.93
C ALA A 219 -3.81 -8.13 14.40
N GLN A 220 -4.51 -9.00 15.11
CA GLN A 220 -4.18 -9.39 16.49
C GLN A 220 -2.85 -10.17 16.55
N ILE A 221 -2.61 -11.10 15.62
CA ILE A 221 -1.33 -11.83 15.52
C ILE A 221 -0.18 -10.83 15.34
N TYR A 222 -0.34 -9.84 14.45
CA TYR A 222 0.67 -8.82 14.24
C TYR A 222 0.86 -7.92 15.48
N GLN A 223 -0.22 -7.43 16.08
CA GLN A 223 -0.15 -6.57 17.27
C GLN A 223 0.58 -7.27 18.44
N LYS A 224 0.34 -8.55 18.62
CA LYS A 224 0.98 -9.35 19.66
C LYS A 224 2.46 -9.62 19.39
N ASN A 225 2.82 -9.77 18.11
CA ASN A 225 4.13 -10.20 17.67
C ASN A 225 4.75 -9.19 16.69
N SER A 226 4.59 -7.89 16.95
CA SER A 226 5.23 -6.86 16.12
C SER A 226 6.75 -7.07 16.10
N PHE A 227 7.29 -7.23 14.88
CA PHE A 227 8.71 -7.53 14.67
C PHE A 227 9.49 -6.34 14.09
N PHE A 228 8.83 -5.21 13.84
CA PHE A 228 9.49 -3.97 13.52
C PHE A 228 9.76 -3.16 14.79
N THR A 229 10.95 -2.57 14.86
CA THR A 229 11.32 -1.60 15.88
C THR A 229 11.65 -0.26 15.24
N ILE A 230 11.49 0.82 15.98
CA ILE A 230 11.80 2.16 15.49
C ILE A 230 13.31 2.37 15.55
N LYS A 231 13.92 2.66 14.40
CA LYS A 231 15.32 3.07 14.30
C LYS A 231 15.45 4.58 14.43
N ASP A 232 14.57 5.34 13.75
CA ASP A 232 14.48 6.80 13.83
C ASP A 232 13.03 7.25 13.78
N SER A 233 12.69 8.23 14.63
CA SER A 233 11.34 8.83 14.70
C SER A 233 11.33 10.32 14.31
N LYS A 234 12.43 10.83 13.72
CA LYS A 234 12.63 12.24 13.38
C LYS A 234 12.77 12.47 11.87
N ILE A 235 12.28 11.56 11.04
CA ILE A 235 12.23 11.81 9.61
C ILE A 235 11.09 12.80 9.26
N SER A 236 11.33 13.56 8.18
CA SER A 236 10.38 14.58 7.72
C SER A 236 9.00 13.98 7.40
N ASP A 237 7.95 14.75 7.65
CA ASP A 237 6.58 14.37 7.34
C ASP A 237 6.38 14.18 5.82
N ARG A 238 5.51 13.25 5.45
CA ARG A 238 5.12 12.98 4.06
C ARG A 238 3.63 12.60 4.00
N ASN A 239 2.92 13.10 3.00
CA ASN A 239 1.50 12.82 2.75
C ASN A 239 0.62 13.02 4.01
N GLY A 240 0.96 14.02 4.84
CA GLY A 240 0.28 14.31 6.11
C GLY A 240 0.61 13.36 7.26
N GLY A 241 1.48 12.37 7.05
CA GLY A 241 1.91 11.42 8.07
C GLY A 241 3.24 11.81 8.72
N ARG A 242 3.40 11.46 9.99
CA ARG A 242 4.67 11.47 10.71
C ARG A 242 5.53 10.30 10.26
N GLY A 243 6.80 10.56 9.94
CA GLY A 243 7.73 9.56 9.43
C GLY A 243 8.47 8.79 10.52
N PHE A 244 8.72 7.50 10.23
CA PHE A 244 9.50 6.57 11.06
C PHE A 244 10.39 5.72 10.17
N GLU A 245 11.66 5.60 10.52
CA GLU A 245 12.52 4.57 9.97
C GLU A 245 12.46 3.33 10.85
N LEU A 246 12.23 2.19 10.21
CA LEU A 246 12.05 0.91 10.87
C LEU A 246 13.25 0.00 10.64
N GLN A 247 13.49 -0.88 11.59
CA GLN A 247 14.40 -2.02 11.41
C GLN A 247 13.71 -3.31 11.82
N GLY A 248 13.94 -4.37 11.05
CA GLY A 248 13.50 -5.71 11.38
C GLY A 248 14.50 -6.34 12.35
N ASN A 249 14.27 -6.25 13.65
CA ASN A 249 15.28 -6.64 14.63
C ASN A 249 14.80 -7.62 15.71
N ASN A 250 13.55 -8.04 15.67
CA ASN A 250 13.06 -8.96 16.71
C ASN A 250 12.87 -10.36 16.16
N LYS A 251 13.96 -11.12 16.01
CA LYS A 251 13.92 -12.52 15.55
C LYS A 251 12.94 -13.38 16.35
N SER A 252 12.83 -13.16 17.67
CA SER A 252 11.87 -13.89 18.51
C SER A 252 10.42 -13.59 18.12
N ASN A 253 10.08 -12.31 17.93
CA ASN A 253 8.71 -11.93 17.54
C ASN A 253 8.40 -12.34 16.10
N SER A 254 9.37 -12.25 15.18
CA SER A 254 9.21 -12.73 13.81
C SER A 254 8.89 -14.23 13.77
N SER A 255 9.61 -15.05 14.55
CA SER A 255 9.36 -16.49 14.63
C SER A 255 7.99 -16.80 15.27
N LYS A 256 7.58 -16.06 16.31
CA LYS A 256 6.25 -16.20 16.92
C LYS A 256 5.14 -15.77 15.97
N PHE A 257 5.34 -14.66 15.26
CA PHE A 257 4.41 -14.23 14.22
C PHE A 257 4.23 -15.31 13.16
N GLU A 258 5.32 -15.88 12.65
CA GLU A 258 5.29 -16.93 11.65
C GLU A 258 4.55 -18.19 12.15
N GLU A 259 4.80 -18.60 13.38
CA GLU A 259 4.13 -19.73 14.02
C GLU A 259 2.62 -19.48 14.19
N GLU A 260 2.24 -18.34 14.77
CA GLU A 260 0.83 -17.98 14.97
C GLU A 260 0.11 -17.78 13.61
N PHE A 261 0.80 -17.17 12.61
CA PHE A 261 0.26 -17.05 11.25
C PHE A 261 0.02 -18.42 10.62
N LYS A 262 0.96 -19.37 10.69
CA LYS A 262 0.77 -20.75 10.20
C LYS A 262 -0.44 -21.43 10.85
N ASN A 263 -0.70 -21.14 12.11
CA ASN A 263 -1.81 -21.70 12.87
C ASN A 263 -3.14 -20.97 12.67
N SER A 264 -3.12 -19.78 12.03
CA SER A 264 -4.31 -18.99 11.72
C SER A 264 -5.20 -19.67 10.68
N SER A 265 -6.43 -19.16 10.54
CA SER A 265 -7.37 -19.62 9.51
C SER A 265 -6.84 -19.47 8.09
N VAL A 266 -6.07 -18.40 7.82
CA VAL A 266 -5.44 -18.12 6.52
C VAL A 266 -4.21 -19.01 6.32
N GLY A 267 -3.33 -19.11 7.30
CA GLY A 267 -2.13 -19.94 7.22
C GLY A 267 -2.46 -21.40 6.95
N LYS A 268 -3.48 -21.94 7.63
CA LYS A 268 -4.02 -23.29 7.38
C LYS A 268 -4.64 -23.43 5.99
N ALA A 269 -5.28 -22.40 5.46
CA ALA A 269 -5.81 -22.43 4.10
C ALA A 269 -4.67 -22.45 3.08
N LEU A 270 -3.67 -21.58 3.24
CA LEU A 270 -2.51 -21.49 2.36
C LEU A 270 -1.64 -22.75 2.38
N SER A 271 -1.48 -23.40 3.53
CA SER A 271 -0.71 -24.64 3.63
C SER A 271 -1.29 -25.81 2.84
N LYS A 272 -2.56 -25.73 2.46
CA LYS A 272 -3.24 -26.72 1.59
C LYS A 272 -3.03 -26.45 0.10
N CYS A 273 -2.54 -25.26 -0.28
CA CYS A 273 -2.45 -24.81 -1.67
C CYS A 273 -1.26 -25.40 -2.44
N GLY A 274 -0.40 -26.15 -1.83
CA GLY A 274 0.74 -26.79 -2.44
C GLY A 274 1.72 -27.18 -1.36
N LYS A 275 2.57 -28.13 -1.60
CA LYS A 275 3.79 -28.26 -0.81
C LYS A 275 4.54 -26.96 -1.09
N SER A 276 4.42 -26.00 -0.18
CA SER A 276 5.36 -24.92 -0.11
C SER A 276 6.73 -25.57 -0.28
N ASN A 277 7.30 -25.52 -1.49
CA ASN A 277 8.73 -25.53 -1.57
C ASN A 277 9.06 -24.41 -0.60
N SER A 278 9.37 -24.85 0.65
CA SER A 278 9.83 -23.91 1.65
C SER A 278 10.75 -22.99 0.86
N TYR A 279 10.36 -21.73 0.69
CA TYR A 279 11.35 -20.76 0.38
C TYR A 279 12.37 -20.98 1.49
N LYS A 280 13.29 -21.90 1.24
CA LYS A 280 14.56 -21.89 1.94
C LYS A 280 14.95 -20.48 1.69
N SER A 281 14.83 -19.66 2.72
CA SER A 281 15.47 -18.35 2.70
C SER A 281 16.86 -18.69 2.23
N SER A 282 17.07 -18.56 0.92
CA SER A 282 18.40 -18.62 0.34
C SER A 282 19.17 -17.72 1.26
N GLU A 283 20.19 -18.31 1.86
CA GLU A 283 21.07 -17.68 2.86
C GLU A 283 21.08 -16.20 2.56
N SER A 284 20.62 -15.43 3.52
CA SER A 284 20.35 -14.01 3.33
C SER A 284 21.54 -13.41 2.62
N SER A 285 21.40 -13.23 1.30
CA SER A 285 22.33 -12.35 0.60
C SER A 285 22.22 -11.07 1.41
N SER A 286 23.28 -10.76 2.13
CA SER A 286 23.36 -9.58 2.96
C SER A 286 23.04 -8.40 2.05
N ILE A 287 21.80 -7.92 2.12
CA ILE A 287 21.47 -6.62 1.57
C ILE A 287 22.29 -5.69 2.44
N ASP A 288 23.41 -5.22 1.90
CA ASP A 288 24.44 -4.47 2.63
C ASP A 288 23.84 -3.23 3.29
N GLU A 289 22.82 -2.64 2.68
CA GLU A 289 22.07 -1.52 3.21
C GLU A 289 20.58 -1.66 2.86
N SER A 290 19.72 -1.78 3.86
CA SER A 290 18.28 -1.70 3.68
C SER A 290 17.67 -0.64 4.62
N SER A 291 16.74 0.13 4.09
CA SER A 291 15.97 1.07 4.88
C SER A 291 14.49 0.91 4.58
N LEU A 292 13.69 0.79 5.62
CA LEU A 292 12.24 0.78 5.55
C LEU A 292 11.73 2.00 6.29
N LYS A 293 11.01 2.88 5.59
CA LYS A 293 10.37 4.05 6.19
C LYS A 293 8.87 3.96 6.01
N VAL A 294 8.15 4.38 7.02
CA VAL A 294 6.70 4.47 7.00
C VAL A 294 6.25 5.82 7.50
N TRP A 295 5.14 6.32 6.96
CA TRP A 295 4.50 7.54 7.41
C TRP A 295 3.11 7.22 7.88
N VAL A 296 2.77 7.71 9.07
CA VAL A 296 1.56 7.36 9.81
C VAL A 296 0.82 8.63 10.22
N ASP A 297 -0.47 8.69 9.97
CA ASP A 297 -1.32 9.77 10.44
C ASP A 297 -1.31 9.86 11.97
N ARG A 298 -1.13 11.07 12.51
CA ARG A 298 -0.98 11.27 13.96
C ARG A 298 -2.25 11.01 14.75
N SER A 299 -3.40 11.16 14.13
CA SER A 299 -4.71 11.09 14.81
C SER A 299 -5.39 9.74 14.60
N SER A 300 -5.42 9.23 13.37
CA SER A 300 -6.08 7.97 13.02
C SER A 300 -5.15 6.76 13.06
N HIS A 301 -3.83 6.96 13.11
CA HIS A 301 -2.82 5.93 12.91
C HIS A 301 -3.01 5.16 11.59
N GLU A 302 -3.53 5.82 10.55
CA GLU A 302 -3.56 5.23 9.22
C GLU A 302 -2.20 5.34 8.53
N LEU A 303 -1.84 4.30 7.76
CA LEU A 303 -0.65 4.32 6.92
C LEU A 303 -0.83 5.34 5.78
N LYS A 304 0.09 6.28 5.63
CA LYS A 304 0.08 7.34 4.62
C LYS A 304 1.10 7.15 3.51
N ALA A 305 2.26 6.57 3.83
CA ALA A 305 3.26 6.23 2.84
C ALA A 305 4.19 5.13 3.33
N VAL A 306 4.85 4.46 2.38
CA VAL A 306 5.90 3.47 2.61
C VAL A 306 7.05 3.74 1.65
N GLU A 307 8.28 3.66 2.12
CA GLU A 307 9.49 3.67 1.31
C GLU A 307 10.39 2.50 1.73
N LEU A 308 10.77 1.67 0.77
CA LEU A 308 11.74 0.59 0.95
C LEU A 308 12.90 0.84 0.01
N LYS A 309 14.11 0.86 0.54
CA LYS A 309 15.35 0.88 -0.24
C LYS A 309 16.18 -0.32 0.14
N GLY A 310 16.72 -0.97 -0.86
CA GLY A 310 17.68 -2.05 -0.70
C GLY A 310 18.80 -1.87 -1.70
N ASN A 311 20.04 -2.11 -1.27
CA ASN A 311 21.20 -1.95 -2.10
C ASN A 311 22.18 -3.09 -1.84
N ASP A 312 22.60 -3.76 -2.90
CA ASP A 312 23.70 -4.68 -2.87
C ASP A 312 24.70 -4.38 -4.00
N LYS A 313 25.76 -5.18 -4.14
CA LYS A 313 26.79 -4.99 -5.17
C LYS A 313 26.26 -5.12 -6.59
N LYS A 314 25.16 -5.85 -6.82
CA LYS A 314 24.64 -6.19 -8.14
C LYS A 314 23.39 -5.43 -8.52
N ALA A 315 22.58 -5.03 -7.53
CA ALA A 315 21.32 -4.37 -7.76
C ALA A 315 20.94 -3.41 -6.65
N SER A 316 20.15 -2.39 -7.00
CA SER A 316 19.43 -1.59 -6.00
C SER A 316 17.95 -1.61 -6.32
N VAL A 317 17.13 -1.56 -5.26
CA VAL A 317 15.68 -1.49 -5.35
C VAL A 317 15.20 -0.31 -4.52
N GLU A 318 14.39 0.54 -5.12
CA GLU A 318 13.67 1.60 -4.41
C GLU A 318 12.19 1.47 -4.70
N ILE A 319 11.39 1.33 -3.64
CA ILE A 319 9.94 1.25 -3.68
C ILE A 319 9.39 2.39 -2.84
N SER A 320 8.49 3.19 -3.40
CA SER A 320 7.92 4.34 -2.71
C SER A 320 6.45 4.48 -3.08
N PHE A 321 5.55 4.42 -2.11
CA PHE A 321 4.11 4.54 -2.28
C PHE A 321 3.51 5.56 -1.33
N ASP A 322 2.64 6.42 -1.85
CA ASP A 322 1.67 7.19 -1.08
C ASP A 322 0.38 6.38 -1.00
N ILE A 323 -0.17 6.22 0.21
CA ILE A 323 -1.26 5.31 0.52
C ILE A 323 -2.42 6.09 1.12
N ASN A 324 -3.63 5.75 0.69
CA ASN A 324 -4.87 6.24 1.30
C ASN A 324 -5.72 5.04 1.72
N VAL A 325 -5.66 4.72 2.99
CA VAL A 325 -6.50 3.70 3.62
C VAL A 325 -7.95 4.20 3.66
N ASN A 326 -8.92 3.30 3.47
CA ASN A 326 -10.36 3.57 3.46
C ASN A 326 -10.86 4.51 2.33
N LYS A 327 -10.00 4.91 1.40
CA LYS A 327 -10.40 5.60 0.17
C LYS A 327 -10.75 4.59 -0.90
N SER A 328 -11.89 4.76 -1.57
CA SER A 328 -12.29 3.93 -2.70
C SER A 328 -12.07 4.65 -4.02
N GLU A 329 -11.84 3.83 -5.03
CA GLU A 329 -11.93 4.22 -6.42
C GLU A 329 -12.68 3.11 -7.16
N GLU A 330 -13.67 3.46 -7.97
CA GLU A 330 -14.49 2.47 -8.67
C GLU A 330 -13.63 1.52 -9.51
N ILE A 331 -13.79 0.22 -9.30
CA ILE A 331 -13.10 -0.82 -10.03
C ILE A 331 -14.06 -1.47 -10.97
N LYS A 332 -14.00 -1.07 -12.24
CA LYS A 332 -14.82 -1.66 -13.31
C LYS A 332 -14.09 -2.86 -13.89
N VAL A 333 -14.74 -4.01 -13.81
CA VAL A 333 -14.28 -5.23 -14.48
C VAL A 333 -14.65 -5.09 -15.97
N PRO A 334 -13.74 -5.37 -16.90
CA PRO A 334 -14.05 -5.34 -18.33
C PRO A 334 -15.24 -6.26 -18.68
N SER A 335 -16.22 -5.72 -19.40
CA SER A 335 -17.39 -6.49 -19.83
C SER A 335 -17.10 -7.44 -21.00
N SER A 336 -16.02 -7.17 -21.74
CA SER A 336 -15.52 -8.00 -22.82
C SER A 336 -14.02 -8.15 -22.70
N ALA A 337 -13.51 -9.36 -22.84
CA ALA A 337 -12.08 -9.65 -22.87
C ALA A 337 -11.83 -10.94 -23.62
N GLU A 338 -10.78 -10.98 -24.42
CA GLU A 338 -10.33 -12.19 -25.11
C GLU A 338 -9.48 -13.04 -24.15
N SER A 339 -9.44 -14.37 -24.31
CA SER A 339 -8.47 -15.21 -23.60
C SER A 339 -7.05 -14.82 -24.00
N LEU A 340 -6.12 -14.71 -23.04
CA LEU A 340 -4.71 -14.46 -23.36
C LEU A 340 -4.16 -15.51 -24.29
N LYS A 341 -4.59 -16.76 -24.17
CA LYS A 341 -4.20 -17.87 -25.05
C LYS A 341 -4.65 -17.61 -26.48
N GLU A 342 -5.93 -17.33 -26.69
CA GLU A 342 -6.49 -17.03 -28.02
C GLU A 342 -5.84 -15.78 -28.63
N PHE A 343 -5.57 -14.77 -27.82
CA PHE A 343 -4.85 -13.57 -28.21
C PHE A 343 -3.45 -13.89 -28.73
N ILE A 344 -2.66 -14.70 -28.01
CA ILE A 344 -1.30 -15.10 -28.43
C ILE A 344 -1.35 -15.96 -29.71
N GLU A 345 -2.28 -16.91 -29.78
CA GLU A 345 -2.46 -17.77 -30.96
C GLU A 345 -2.81 -16.92 -32.19
N GLY A 346 -3.78 -16.02 -32.09
CA GLY A 346 -4.14 -15.11 -33.19
C GLY A 346 -2.99 -14.18 -33.61
N PHE A 347 -2.19 -13.70 -32.67
CA PHE A 347 -0.99 -12.90 -32.97
C PHE A 347 0.05 -13.70 -33.75
N MET A 348 0.34 -14.93 -33.33
CA MET A 348 1.31 -15.80 -33.97
C MET A 348 0.88 -16.21 -35.40
N GLU A 349 -0.43 -16.43 -35.62
CA GLU A 349 -0.99 -16.70 -36.94
C GLU A 349 -0.88 -15.49 -37.88
N GLY A 350 -1.22 -14.31 -37.40
CA GLY A 350 -1.06 -13.04 -38.13
C GLY A 350 0.40 -12.76 -38.50
N TYR A 351 1.32 -12.98 -37.54
CA TYR A 351 2.76 -12.81 -37.77
C TYR A 351 3.29 -13.80 -38.82
N SER A 352 2.93 -15.07 -38.77
CA SER A 352 3.37 -16.10 -39.71
C SER A 352 2.85 -15.87 -41.14
N SER A 353 1.61 -15.44 -41.30
CA SER A 353 1.01 -15.10 -42.58
C SER A 353 1.61 -13.84 -43.21
N GLY A 354 1.97 -12.84 -42.38
CA GLY A 354 2.65 -11.62 -42.84
C GLY A 354 4.07 -11.86 -43.38
N LEU A 355 4.82 -12.79 -42.77
CA LEU A 355 6.16 -13.14 -43.22
C LEU A 355 6.17 -14.03 -44.49
N SER A 356 5.19 -14.92 -44.66
CA SER A 356 5.13 -15.79 -45.84
C SER A 356 4.82 -15.03 -47.14
N SER A 357 4.19 -13.87 -47.05
CA SER A 357 3.92 -12.98 -48.22
C SER A 357 5.16 -12.24 -48.75
N THR A 358 6.28 -12.24 -48.02
CA THR A 358 7.53 -11.54 -48.40
C THR A 358 8.54 -12.44 -49.15
N SER A 359 8.30 -13.76 -49.25
CA SER A 359 9.25 -14.67 -49.89
C SER A 359 9.00 -14.93 -51.40
N THR A 360 8.05 -14.20 -52.04
CA THR A 360 7.70 -14.32 -53.46
C THR A 360 7.83 -13.00 -54.19
N ARG A 361 9.02 -12.35 -54.13
CA ARG A 361 9.43 -11.37 -55.13
C ARG A 361 10.94 -11.39 -55.32
#